data_d995e79c5f909b48f4cfe192b927569c
#
_entry.id   d995e79c5f909b48f4cfe192b927569c
#
_cell.length_a   1.000
_cell.length_b   1.000
_cell.length_c   1.000
_cell.angle_alpha   90.00
_cell.angle_beta   90.00
_cell.angle_gamma   90.00
#
_symmetry.space_group_name_H-M   'P 1'
#
loop_
_entity.id
_entity.type
_entity.pdbx_description
1 polymer ?
#
loop_
_entity_poly.entity_id
_entity_poly.type
_entity_poly.pdbx_seq_one_letter_code
_entity_poly.pdbx_strand_id
1 'polypeptide(L)'
;MDACTEGRIDGRVAVVIGVKDDAPAMERARSQGIATVAISPKACGSDEVYAERVLETLAEHKADLVCLAGYMRILPSEIIRAYRNRVMNIHPALIPLFCGHGMFGEHVHQAAIEYGVKVSGCTVHFVDEQYDTGPIILQKVVPVEEGDTAETLAARILPLEHQAYPEAIQLFAQGRLKVEGRVVHILGKD
;
A
#
# COMPACT_ATOMS: atom_id res chain seq x y z
N MET A 1 6.91 4.67 8.51
CA MET A 1 7.75 5.62 9.25
C MET A 1 8.63 4.88 10.25
N ASP A 2 8.06 4.23 11.26
CA ASP A 2 8.84 3.56 12.34
C ASP A 2 9.88 2.57 11.82
N ALA A 3 9.54 1.74 10.83
CA ALA A 3 10.46 0.78 10.24
C ALA A 3 11.73 1.42 9.62
N CYS A 4 11.61 2.64 9.09
CA CYS A 4 12.77 3.40 8.62
C CYS A 4 13.59 3.93 9.80
N THR A 5 12.93 4.49 10.82
CA THR A 5 13.59 5.02 12.02
C THR A 5 14.32 3.92 12.81
N GLU A 6 13.74 2.71 12.84
CA GLU A 6 14.31 1.52 13.49
C GLU A 6 15.40 0.81 12.64
N GLY A 7 15.68 1.30 11.44
CA GLY A 7 16.68 0.69 10.56
C GLY A 7 16.25 -0.64 9.91
N ARG A 8 14.95 -0.97 9.96
CA ARG A 8 14.40 -2.17 9.30
C ARG A 8 14.20 -1.99 7.79
N ILE A 9 14.17 -0.74 7.34
CA ILE A 9 14.14 -0.35 5.93
C ILE A 9 15.37 0.51 5.63
N ASP A 10 16.15 0.12 4.62
CA ASP A 10 17.28 0.90 4.10
C ASP A 10 16.76 2.03 3.22
N GLY A 11 16.17 3.01 3.87
CA GLY A 11 15.52 4.14 3.22
C GLY A 11 14.92 5.10 4.22
N ARG A 12 14.36 6.18 3.71
CA ARG A 12 13.68 7.21 4.52
C ARG A 12 12.33 7.56 3.91
N VAL A 13 11.40 8.00 4.73
CA VAL A 13 10.18 8.65 4.24
C VAL A 13 10.53 10.09 3.83
N ALA A 14 10.49 10.36 2.53
CA ALA A 14 10.88 11.65 1.97
C ALA A 14 9.77 12.71 2.15
N VAL A 15 8.52 12.31 1.95
CA VAL A 15 7.33 13.16 2.09
C VAL A 15 6.10 12.31 2.41
N VAL A 16 5.17 12.85 3.14
CA VAL A 16 3.81 12.29 3.31
C VAL A 16 2.81 13.20 2.61
N ILE A 17 2.10 12.65 1.64
CA ILE A 17 1.05 13.34 0.90
C ILE A 17 -0.31 12.91 1.46
N GLY A 18 -1.07 13.85 1.98
CA GLY A 18 -2.40 13.63 2.53
C GLY A 18 -3.47 14.42 1.79
N VAL A 19 -4.72 13.95 1.85
CA VAL A 19 -5.86 14.68 1.28
C VAL A 19 -6.23 15.90 2.11
N LYS A 20 -6.00 15.83 3.43
CA LYS A 20 -6.28 16.88 4.40
C LYS A 20 -5.03 17.14 5.24
N ASP A 21 -4.80 18.41 5.57
CA ASP A 21 -3.64 18.83 6.34
C ASP A 21 -3.69 18.36 7.82
N ASP A 22 -4.88 18.20 8.35
CA ASP A 22 -5.18 17.76 9.73
C ASP A 22 -5.34 16.23 9.86
N ALA A 23 -4.99 15.46 8.83
CA ALA A 23 -5.08 14.00 8.93
C ALA A 23 -4.06 13.45 9.94
N PRO A 24 -4.40 12.43 10.75
CA PRO A 24 -3.49 11.86 11.78
C PRO A 24 -2.14 11.42 11.22
N ALA A 25 -2.10 10.92 10.00
CA ALA A 25 -0.85 10.54 9.33
C ALA A 25 0.07 11.74 9.06
N MET A 26 -0.50 12.91 8.77
CA MET A 26 0.23 14.15 8.56
C MET A 26 0.83 14.67 9.87
N GLU A 27 0.05 14.65 10.95
CA GLU A 27 0.54 15.04 12.29
C GLU A 27 1.67 14.13 12.75
N ARG A 28 1.51 12.82 12.56
CA ARG A 28 2.55 11.83 12.88
C ARG A 28 3.83 12.06 12.06
N ALA A 29 3.71 12.39 10.78
CA ALA A 29 4.87 12.71 9.95
C ALA A 29 5.59 13.97 10.44
N ARG A 30 4.86 15.03 10.75
CA ARG A 30 5.42 16.29 11.28
C ARG A 30 6.13 16.08 12.61
N SER A 31 5.57 15.28 13.51
CA SER A 31 6.20 14.96 14.80
C SER A 31 7.54 14.23 14.67
N GLN A 32 7.77 13.59 13.52
CA GLN A 32 9.03 12.92 13.17
C GLN A 32 9.94 13.78 12.24
N GLY A 33 9.59 15.05 12.00
CA GLY A 33 10.34 15.94 11.12
C GLY A 33 10.25 15.60 9.63
N ILE A 34 9.25 14.80 9.23
CA ILE A 34 9.03 14.42 7.83
C ILE A 34 8.20 15.49 7.15
N ALA A 35 8.59 15.86 5.92
CA ALA A 35 7.85 16.81 5.09
C ALA A 35 6.43 16.32 4.82
N THR A 36 5.45 17.23 4.84
CA THR A 36 4.05 16.92 4.59
C THR A 36 3.46 17.89 3.58
N VAL A 37 2.68 17.37 2.63
CA VAL A 37 1.99 18.17 1.61
C VAL A 37 0.53 17.73 1.52
N ALA A 38 -0.40 18.67 1.67
CA ALA A 38 -1.82 18.39 1.50
C ALA A 38 -2.24 18.62 0.05
N ILE A 39 -2.69 17.56 -0.63
CA ILE A 39 -3.19 17.62 -2.01
C ILE A 39 -4.58 16.97 -2.05
N SER A 40 -5.62 17.78 -2.14
CA SER A 40 -6.99 17.29 -2.22
C SER A 40 -7.42 17.11 -3.68
N PRO A 41 -7.80 15.90 -4.11
CA PRO A 41 -8.34 15.66 -5.45
C PRO A 41 -9.52 16.59 -5.78
N LYS A 42 -10.41 16.83 -4.80
CA LYS A 42 -11.55 17.72 -4.96
C LYS A 42 -11.13 19.18 -5.19
N ALA A 43 -10.07 19.63 -4.52
CA ALA A 43 -9.57 21.00 -4.68
C ALA A 43 -8.80 21.19 -6.00
N CYS A 44 -8.25 20.13 -6.57
CA CYS A 44 -7.59 20.16 -7.88
C CYS A 44 -8.58 20.29 -9.05
N GLY A 45 -9.83 19.90 -8.88
CA GLY A 45 -10.88 20.03 -9.88
C GLY A 45 -10.86 18.93 -10.96
N SER A 46 -9.70 18.33 -11.26
CA SER A 46 -9.58 17.17 -12.15
C SER A 46 -8.50 16.21 -11.70
N ASP A 47 -8.54 14.96 -12.21
CA ASP A 47 -7.56 13.93 -11.90
C ASP A 47 -6.18 14.24 -12.55
N GLU A 48 -6.17 14.96 -13.70
CA GLU A 48 -4.95 15.41 -14.37
C GLU A 48 -4.18 16.42 -13.49
N VAL A 49 -4.86 17.46 -12.99
CA VAL A 49 -4.26 18.48 -12.12
C VAL A 49 -3.83 17.85 -10.79
N TYR A 50 -4.59 16.88 -10.28
CA TYR A 50 -4.21 16.13 -9.08
C TYR A 50 -2.93 15.33 -9.33
N ALA A 51 -2.85 14.60 -10.45
CA ALA A 51 -1.69 13.82 -10.82
C ALA A 51 -0.44 14.69 -11.00
N GLU A 52 -0.54 15.81 -11.69
CA GLU A 52 0.54 16.78 -11.90
C GLU A 52 1.12 17.23 -10.56
N ARG A 53 0.28 17.70 -9.64
CA ARG A 53 0.72 18.17 -8.32
C ARG A 53 1.37 17.07 -7.47
N VAL A 54 0.84 15.84 -7.54
CA VAL A 54 1.44 14.70 -6.84
C VAL A 54 2.81 14.40 -7.44
N LEU A 55 2.93 14.34 -8.78
CA LEU A 55 4.20 14.06 -9.45
C LEU A 55 5.26 15.13 -9.19
N GLU A 56 4.88 16.42 -9.21
CA GLU A 56 5.77 17.52 -8.84
C GLU A 56 6.29 17.35 -7.40
N THR A 57 5.39 17.08 -6.45
CA THR A 57 5.77 16.86 -5.05
C THR A 57 6.72 15.66 -4.90
N LEU A 58 6.43 14.54 -5.57
CA LEU A 58 7.29 13.37 -5.53
C LEU A 58 8.68 13.65 -6.11
N ALA A 59 8.76 14.42 -7.20
CA ALA A 59 10.01 14.81 -7.85
C ALA A 59 10.83 15.76 -6.97
N GLU A 60 10.23 16.79 -6.38
CA GLU A 60 10.87 17.73 -5.45
C GLU A 60 11.51 17.01 -4.26
N HIS A 61 10.83 16.01 -3.74
CA HIS A 61 11.31 15.20 -2.61
C HIS A 61 12.16 14.00 -3.02
N LYS A 62 12.41 13.81 -4.33
CA LYS A 62 13.21 12.71 -4.90
C LYS A 62 12.73 11.34 -4.41
N ALA A 63 11.43 11.12 -4.47
CA ALA A 63 10.84 9.86 -4.05
C ALA A 63 11.12 8.74 -5.07
N ASP A 64 11.68 7.63 -4.63
CA ASP A 64 11.96 6.46 -5.48
C ASP A 64 10.76 5.50 -5.52
N LEU A 65 10.01 5.42 -4.43
CA LEU A 65 8.87 4.51 -4.23
C LEU A 65 7.69 5.29 -3.65
N VAL A 66 6.50 4.98 -4.12
CA VAL A 66 5.23 5.45 -3.56
C VAL A 66 4.58 4.32 -2.79
N CYS A 67 4.23 4.56 -1.53
CA CYS A 67 3.54 3.60 -0.67
C CYS A 67 2.13 4.10 -0.38
N LEU A 68 1.11 3.38 -0.85
CA LEU A 68 -0.28 3.70 -0.54
C LEU A 68 -0.62 3.21 0.88
N ALA A 69 -1.26 4.06 1.66
CA ALA A 69 -1.69 3.77 3.01
C ALA A 69 -3.10 4.34 3.21
N GLY A 70 -4.12 3.46 3.18
CA GLY A 70 -5.51 3.87 3.27
C GLY A 70 -5.99 4.72 2.09
N TYR A 71 -5.39 4.56 0.92
CA TYR A 71 -5.80 5.24 -0.30
C TYR A 71 -6.94 4.46 -0.97
N MET A 72 -8.15 5.06 -0.99
CA MET A 72 -9.40 4.39 -1.34
C MET A 72 -9.88 4.69 -2.77
N ARG A 73 -9.07 5.36 -3.58
CA ARG A 73 -9.39 5.73 -4.96
C ARG A 73 -8.50 4.98 -5.94
N ILE A 74 -8.89 4.93 -7.22
CA ILE A 74 -7.93 4.59 -8.28
C ILE A 74 -6.90 5.73 -8.37
N LEU A 75 -5.64 5.37 -8.40
CA LEU A 75 -4.56 6.32 -8.61
C LEU A 75 -4.56 6.74 -10.10
N PRO A 76 -4.44 8.04 -10.43
CA PRO A 76 -4.37 8.47 -11.81
C PRO A 76 -3.30 7.75 -12.61
N SER A 77 -3.62 7.41 -13.86
CA SER A 77 -2.75 6.62 -14.73
C SER A 77 -1.38 7.27 -15.02
N GLU A 78 -1.32 8.61 -14.96
CA GLU A 78 -0.11 9.40 -15.09
C GLU A 78 0.90 9.07 -14.00
N ILE A 79 0.43 8.95 -12.75
CA ILE A 79 1.28 8.57 -11.60
C ILE A 79 1.76 7.13 -11.74
N ILE A 80 0.86 6.22 -12.12
CA ILE A 80 1.20 4.80 -12.31
C ILE A 80 2.23 4.63 -13.43
N ARG A 81 2.10 5.35 -14.53
CA ARG A 81 3.06 5.32 -15.65
C ARG A 81 4.43 5.89 -15.27
N ALA A 82 4.46 7.01 -14.56
CA ALA A 82 5.70 7.65 -14.10
C ALA A 82 6.44 6.79 -13.05
N TYR A 83 5.67 6.08 -12.21
CA TYR A 83 6.19 5.23 -11.14
C TYR A 83 5.89 3.74 -11.40
N ARG A 84 5.97 3.30 -12.65
CA ARG A 84 5.71 1.88 -13.01
C ARG A 84 6.59 0.94 -12.19
N ASN A 85 5.97 -0.07 -11.55
CA ASN A 85 6.61 -0.97 -10.58
C ASN A 85 7.32 -0.24 -9.43
N ARG A 86 6.85 0.95 -9.09
CA ARG A 86 7.32 1.78 -7.97
C ARG A 86 6.16 2.41 -7.18
N VAL A 87 4.97 1.86 -7.31
CA VAL A 87 3.83 2.15 -6.42
C VAL A 87 3.44 0.85 -5.77
N MET A 88 3.44 0.80 -4.44
CA MET A 88 3.01 -0.36 -3.66
C MET A 88 1.73 -0.08 -2.91
N ASN A 89 0.91 -1.12 -2.77
CA ASN A 89 -0.26 -1.14 -1.90
C ASN A 89 -0.26 -2.41 -1.06
N ILE A 90 -0.93 -2.35 0.07
CA ILE A 90 -1.27 -3.52 0.89
C ILE A 90 -2.77 -3.68 0.92
N HIS A 91 -3.23 -4.91 0.65
CA HIS A 91 -4.65 -5.28 0.65
C HIS A 91 -4.90 -6.37 1.69
N PRO A 92 -5.94 -6.26 2.54
CA PRO A 92 -6.16 -7.17 3.67
C PRO A 92 -6.86 -8.46 3.28
N ALA A 93 -6.52 -9.03 2.11
CA ALA A 93 -6.94 -10.35 1.65
C ALA A 93 -5.87 -11.01 0.78
N LEU A 94 -6.10 -12.27 0.44
CA LEU A 94 -5.25 -13.03 -0.49
C LEU A 94 -5.75 -12.80 -1.92
N ILE A 95 -5.18 -11.80 -2.61
CA ILE A 95 -5.48 -11.52 -4.02
C ILE A 95 -5.24 -12.82 -4.84
N PRO A 96 -6.12 -13.20 -5.77
CA PRO A 96 -7.18 -12.40 -6.40
C PRO A 96 -8.58 -12.49 -5.75
N LEU A 97 -8.71 -13.04 -4.55
CA LEU A 97 -9.98 -13.13 -3.84
C LEU A 97 -10.24 -11.87 -2.99
N PHE A 98 -11.51 -11.50 -2.84
CA PHE A 98 -11.98 -10.41 -2.00
C PHE A 98 -11.23 -9.09 -2.23
N CYS A 99 -11.01 -8.75 -3.50
CA CYS A 99 -10.32 -7.53 -3.94
C CYS A 99 -11.11 -6.82 -5.05
N GLY A 100 -10.67 -5.62 -5.43
CA GLY A 100 -11.32 -4.84 -6.45
C GLY A 100 -12.26 -3.77 -5.91
N HIS A 101 -13.11 -3.22 -6.78
CA HIS A 101 -14.00 -2.12 -6.45
C HIS A 101 -14.92 -2.43 -5.25
N GLY A 102 -14.89 -1.58 -4.23
CA GLY A 102 -15.72 -1.73 -3.03
C GLY A 102 -15.15 -2.68 -1.97
N MET A 103 -14.07 -3.41 -2.26
CA MET A 103 -13.42 -4.32 -1.32
C MET A 103 -12.33 -3.61 -0.52
N PHE A 104 -12.73 -3.00 0.60
CA PHE A 104 -11.81 -2.32 1.53
C PHE A 104 -12.33 -2.39 2.97
N GLY A 105 -11.42 -2.26 3.93
CA GLY A 105 -11.73 -2.23 5.35
C GLY A 105 -12.48 -3.49 5.80
N GLU A 106 -13.52 -3.31 6.60
CA GLU A 106 -14.31 -4.40 7.19
C GLU A 106 -15.03 -5.27 6.16
N HIS A 107 -15.43 -4.69 5.00
CA HIS A 107 -16.14 -5.42 3.95
C HIS A 107 -15.35 -6.61 3.40
N VAL A 108 -14.03 -6.51 3.34
CA VAL A 108 -13.14 -7.58 2.87
C VAL A 108 -13.23 -8.80 3.80
N HIS A 109 -13.14 -8.55 5.10
CA HIS A 109 -13.17 -9.62 6.11
C HIS A 109 -14.55 -10.24 6.21
N GLN A 110 -15.61 -9.43 6.15
CA GLN A 110 -16.99 -9.90 6.13
C GLN A 110 -17.24 -10.80 4.93
N ALA A 111 -16.82 -10.41 3.72
CA ALA A 111 -16.96 -11.20 2.51
C ALA A 111 -16.21 -12.54 2.60
N ALA A 112 -15.02 -12.56 3.21
CA ALA A 112 -14.24 -13.78 3.41
C ALA A 112 -14.95 -14.75 4.34
N ILE A 113 -15.53 -14.27 5.44
CA ILE A 113 -16.29 -15.08 6.40
C ILE A 113 -17.57 -15.62 5.76
N GLU A 114 -18.36 -14.77 5.08
CA GLU A 114 -19.61 -15.15 4.42
C GLU A 114 -19.38 -16.19 3.30
N TYR A 115 -18.26 -16.09 2.60
CA TYR A 115 -17.89 -17.07 1.58
C TYR A 115 -17.50 -18.42 2.19
N GLY A 116 -17.08 -18.43 3.46
CA GLY A 116 -16.69 -19.64 4.19
C GLY A 116 -15.28 -20.13 3.90
N VAL A 117 -14.36 -19.23 3.54
CA VAL A 117 -12.94 -19.59 3.34
C VAL A 117 -12.31 -20.06 4.66
N LYS A 118 -11.32 -20.94 4.57
CA LYS A 118 -10.61 -21.47 5.75
C LYS A 118 -9.30 -20.76 6.02
N VAL A 119 -8.85 -19.94 5.08
CA VAL A 119 -7.67 -19.10 5.21
C VAL A 119 -7.94 -17.71 4.61
N SER A 120 -7.35 -16.69 5.21
CA SER A 120 -7.29 -15.33 4.71
C SER A 120 -5.89 -14.77 4.93
N GLY A 121 -5.70 -13.46 4.81
CA GLY A 121 -4.39 -12.86 5.01
C GLY A 121 -4.27 -11.48 4.41
N CYS A 122 -3.06 -11.08 4.06
CA CYS A 122 -2.80 -9.84 3.36
C CYS A 122 -1.89 -10.03 2.15
N THR A 123 -2.01 -9.12 1.20
CA THR A 123 -1.20 -9.09 -0.03
C THR A 123 -0.54 -7.74 -0.19
N VAL A 124 0.79 -7.73 -0.37
CA VAL A 124 1.50 -6.55 -0.87
C VAL A 124 1.74 -6.74 -2.36
N HIS A 125 1.37 -5.74 -3.15
CA HIS A 125 1.46 -5.79 -4.60
C HIS A 125 1.88 -4.43 -5.17
N PHE A 126 2.44 -4.44 -6.36
CA PHE A 126 2.57 -3.23 -7.15
C PHE A 126 1.19 -2.80 -7.66
N VAL A 127 1.00 -1.50 -7.81
CA VAL A 127 -0.27 -0.91 -8.30
C VAL A 127 -0.21 -0.77 -9.81
N ASP A 128 -1.28 -1.14 -10.47
CA ASP A 128 -1.55 -0.88 -11.89
C ASP A 128 -2.83 -0.03 -12.07
N GLU A 129 -3.31 0.10 -13.29
CA GLU A 129 -4.43 0.96 -13.65
C GLU A 129 -5.80 0.42 -13.21
N GLN A 130 -5.85 -0.74 -12.54
CA GLN A 130 -7.08 -1.33 -12.02
C GLN A 130 -6.97 -1.57 -10.51
N TYR A 131 -8.10 -1.79 -9.84
CA TYR A 131 -8.09 -2.09 -8.41
C TYR A 131 -7.46 -3.46 -8.16
N ASP A 132 -6.42 -3.48 -7.35
CA ASP A 132 -5.79 -4.68 -6.77
C ASP A 132 -5.37 -5.76 -7.78
N THR A 133 -5.07 -5.36 -9.03
CA THR A 133 -4.70 -6.30 -10.11
C THR A 133 -3.22 -6.35 -10.42
N GLY A 134 -2.41 -5.50 -9.84
CA GLY A 134 -0.97 -5.42 -10.11
C GLY A 134 -0.16 -6.63 -9.61
N PRO A 135 1.11 -6.75 -10.01
CA PRO A 135 1.99 -7.87 -9.65
C PRO A 135 2.15 -8.03 -8.14
N ILE A 136 1.89 -9.23 -7.63
CA ILE A 136 1.99 -9.58 -6.22
C ILE A 136 3.46 -9.70 -5.82
N ILE A 137 3.84 -9.01 -4.73
CA ILE A 137 5.19 -9.05 -4.17
C ILE A 137 5.29 -10.17 -3.12
N LEU A 138 4.41 -10.14 -2.12
CA LEU A 138 4.32 -11.17 -1.09
C LEU A 138 2.93 -11.25 -0.47
N GLN A 139 2.66 -12.40 0.15
CA GLN A 139 1.41 -12.65 0.86
C GLN A 139 1.71 -13.30 2.20
N LYS A 140 0.93 -12.92 3.22
CA LYS A 140 0.93 -13.55 4.55
C LYS A 140 -0.43 -14.15 4.80
N VAL A 141 -0.47 -15.36 5.37
CA VAL A 141 -1.68 -16.17 5.53
C VAL A 141 -2.02 -16.34 7.01
N VAL A 142 -3.31 -16.31 7.34
CA VAL A 142 -3.87 -16.67 8.65
C VAL A 142 -5.02 -17.67 8.46
N PRO A 143 -5.30 -18.55 9.43
CA PRO A 143 -6.53 -19.33 9.45
C PRO A 143 -7.74 -18.40 9.70
N VAL A 144 -8.87 -18.77 9.11
CA VAL A 144 -10.19 -18.29 9.54
C VAL A 144 -10.73 -19.32 10.53
N GLU A 145 -10.96 -18.89 11.78
CA GLU A 145 -11.36 -19.74 12.88
C GLU A 145 -12.89 -19.82 12.97
N GLU A 146 -13.37 -20.88 13.57
CA GLU A 146 -14.82 -21.03 13.81
C GLU A 146 -15.30 -19.94 14.79
N GLY A 147 -16.37 -19.25 14.39
CA GLY A 147 -16.91 -18.12 15.17
C GLY A 147 -16.23 -16.77 14.93
N ASP A 148 -15.29 -16.68 13.99
CA ASP A 148 -14.72 -15.38 13.61
C ASP A 148 -15.79 -14.39 13.15
N THR A 149 -15.63 -13.16 13.58
CA THR A 149 -16.28 -11.99 13.01
C THR A 149 -15.31 -11.22 12.12
N ALA A 150 -15.81 -10.28 11.31
CA ALA A 150 -14.96 -9.42 10.50
C ALA A 150 -13.89 -8.71 11.36
N GLU A 151 -14.25 -8.27 12.56
CA GLU A 151 -13.35 -7.60 13.51
C GLU A 151 -12.24 -8.54 14.01
N THR A 152 -12.58 -9.79 14.42
CA THR A 152 -11.57 -10.74 14.93
C THR A 152 -10.61 -11.18 13.83
N LEU A 153 -11.10 -11.38 12.63
CA LEU A 153 -10.27 -11.70 11.47
C LEU A 153 -9.37 -10.51 11.10
N ALA A 154 -9.91 -9.28 11.06
CA ALA A 154 -9.13 -8.07 10.85
C ALA A 154 -8.01 -7.91 11.89
N ALA A 155 -8.31 -8.10 13.17
CA ALA A 155 -7.35 -8.02 14.27
C ALA A 155 -6.23 -9.07 14.13
N ARG A 156 -6.53 -10.24 13.56
CA ARG A 156 -5.53 -11.30 13.28
C ARG A 156 -4.67 -10.98 12.06
N ILE A 157 -5.21 -10.30 11.04
CA ILE A 157 -4.49 -9.93 9.82
C ILE A 157 -3.60 -8.71 10.02
N LEU A 158 -4.06 -7.68 10.75
CA LEU A 158 -3.37 -6.40 10.92
C LEU A 158 -1.89 -6.53 11.36
N PRO A 159 -1.49 -7.39 12.31
CA PRO A 159 -0.09 -7.59 12.64
C PRO A 159 0.75 -8.11 11.47
N LEU A 160 0.14 -8.92 10.57
CA LEU A 160 0.82 -9.41 9.38
C LEU A 160 0.98 -8.32 8.31
N GLU A 161 0.02 -7.41 8.18
CA GLU A 161 0.17 -6.22 7.33
C GLU A 161 1.35 -5.37 7.80
N HIS A 162 1.48 -5.15 9.12
CA HIS A 162 2.57 -4.40 9.72
C HIS A 162 3.94 -5.07 9.54
N GLN A 163 3.98 -6.38 9.27
CA GLN A 163 5.20 -7.11 8.91
C GLN A 163 5.44 -7.11 7.40
N ALA A 164 4.40 -7.45 6.63
CA ALA A 164 4.50 -7.65 5.19
C ALA A 164 4.87 -6.37 4.42
N TYR A 165 4.28 -5.25 4.79
CA TYR A 165 4.51 -4.01 4.06
C TYR A 165 5.95 -3.49 4.23
N PRO A 166 6.51 -3.36 5.44
CA PRO A 166 7.93 -3.04 5.59
C PRO A 166 8.87 -4.05 4.94
N GLU A 167 8.54 -5.34 4.97
CA GLU A 167 9.34 -6.39 4.31
C GLU A 167 9.41 -6.16 2.79
N ALA A 168 8.27 -5.89 2.15
CA ALA A 168 8.22 -5.59 0.71
C ALA A 168 8.99 -4.31 0.35
N ILE A 169 8.85 -3.25 1.16
CA ILE A 169 9.58 -2.00 0.97
C ILE A 169 11.09 -2.23 1.12
N GLN A 170 11.53 -3.03 2.10
CA GLN A 170 12.94 -3.37 2.28
C GLN A 170 13.49 -4.17 1.10
N LEU A 171 12.73 -5.12 0.55
CA LEU A 171 13.13 -5.86 -0.66
C LEU A 171 13.31 -4.92 -1.85
N PHE A 172 12.45 -3.92 -1.99
CA PHE A 172 12.57 -2.89 -3.01
C PHE A 172 13.83 -2.04 -2.80
N ALA A 173 14.05 -1.54 -1.58
CA ALA A 173 15.21 -0.72 -1.23
C ALA A 173 16.54 -1.45 -1.50
N GLN A 174 16.56 -2.78 -1.34
CA GLN A 174 17.70 -3.64 -1.66
C GLN A 174 17.84 -3.99 -3.15
N GLY A 175 16.96 -3.51 -4.03
CA GLY A 175 16.99 -3.87 -5.46
C GLY A 175 16.66 -5.34 -5.75
N ARG A 176 16.00 -6.03 -4.84
CA ARG A 176 15.74 -7.48 -4.89
C ARG A 176 14.42 -7.87 -5.55
N LEU A 177 13.66 -6.92 -6.06
CA LEU A 177 12.40 -7.19 -6.75
C LEU A 177 12.58 -7.06 -8.27
N LYS A 178 12.39 -8.15 -9.01
CA LYS A 178 12.39 -8.18 -10.47
C LYS A 178 11.00 -8.55 -10.97
N VAL A 179 10.39 -7.67 -11.74
CA VAL A 179 9.04 -7.88 -12.29
C VAL A 179 9.15 -8.41 -13.71
N GLU A 180 8.58 -9.59 -13.97
CA GLU A 180 8.45 -10.20 -15.30
C GLU A 180 6.98 -10.50 -15.59
N GLY A 181 6.36 -9.67 -16.41
CA GLY A 181 4.91 -9.72 -16.63
C GLY A 181 4.14 -9.50 -15.33
N ARG A 182 3.44 -10.52 -14.88
CA ARG A 182 2.69 -10.50 -13.59
C ARG A 182 3.47 -11.09 -12.41
N VAL A 183 4.62 -11.68 -12.66
CA VAL A 183 5.39 -12.36 -11.63
C VAL A 183 6.45 -11.41 -11.07
N VAL A 184 6.51 -11.32 -9.74
CA VAL A 184 7.60 -10.64 -9.04
C VAL A 184 8.55 -11.71 -8.49
N HIS A 185 9.78 -11.68 -8.98
CA HIS A 185 10.85 -12.53 -8.48
C HIS A 185 11.59 -11.83 -7.35
N ILE A 186 11.74 -12.51 -6.21
CA ILE A 186 12.56 -12.05 -5.09
C ILE A 186 13.96 -12.63 -5.26
N LEU A 187 14.91 -11.77 -5.59
CA LEU A 187 16.31 -12.15 -5.81
C LEU A 187 17.00 -12.48 -4.47
N GLY A 188 17.97 -13.41 -4.51
CA GLY A 188 18.81 -13.71 -3.37
C GLY A 188 19.59 -12.48 -2.88
N LYS A 189 20.15 -12.56 -1.66
CA LYS A 189 21.20 -11.60 -1.26
C LYS A 189 22.49 -12.07 -1.91
N ASP A 190 23.15 -11.20 -2.66
CA ASP A 190 24.52 -11.39 -3.09
C ASP A 190 25.47 -11.36 -1.89
#